data_9ad7a1edeb09df6d80f998d3c4cfc062
#
_entry.id   9ad7a1edeb09df6d80f998d3c4cfc062
#
_cell.length_a   1.000
_cell.length_b   1.000
_cell.length_c   1.000
_cell.angle_alpha   90.00
_cell.angle_beta   90.00
_cell.angle_gamma   90.00
#
_symmetry.space_group_name_H-M   'P 1'
#
loop_
_entity.id
_entity.type
_entity.pdbx_description
1 polymer ?
#
loop_
_entity_poly.entity_id
_entity_poly.type
_entity_poly.pdbx_seq_one_letter_code
_entity_poly.pdbx_strand_id
1 'polypeptide(L)'
;MIIVVLSLFSVLVSIQAQETPNERQAKRIFNQAYQQVFGEQGATLRYDVNITGIYKTWGNIWYKGKKSRFVDAKMNSWNDGTTVYTIKKKKKEVEIHNAKNNKSDKYSSKFKFVPENFDYSIANHEEGLMLTLKAKKGVKGGIREVHALVKRQSYEPIRVRIKISIFWTTIKISNFKSGGITDEMLRFPAEQYRDYKFVDKR
;
A
#
# COMPACT_ATOMS: atom_id res chain seq x y z
N MET A 1 -52.22 -34.20 34.69
CA MET A 1 -51.07 -34.59 33.89
C MET A 1 -50.51 -33.26 33.31
N ILE A 2 -49.49 -32.70 33.93
CA ILE A 2 -48.94 -31.39 33.57
C ILE A 2 -47.70 -31.67 32.76
N ILE A 3 -47.70 -31.28 31.45
CA ILE A 3 -46.56 -31.37 30.56
C ILE A 3 -45.77 -30.08 30.71
N VAL A 4 -44.60 -30.18 31.36
CA VAL A 4 -43.62 -29.10 31.40
C VAL A 4 -42.82 -29.15 30.11
N VAL A 5 -43.05 -28.19 29.21
CA VAL A 5 -42.22 -27.98 28.01
C VAL A 5 -41.00 -27.17 28.43
N LEU A 6 -39.86 -27.82 28.58
CA LEU A 6 -38.56 -27.15 28.72
C LEU A 6 -38.15 -26.63 27.35
N SER A 7 -38.36 -25.33 27.13
CA SER A 7 -37.78 -24.61 26.00
C SER A 7 -36.29 -24.37 26.25
N LEU A 8 -35.43 -25.19 25.64
CA LEU A 8 -33.99 -24.92 25.55
C LEU A 8 -33.78 -23.70 24.65
N PHE A 9 -33.64 -22.53 25.27
CA PHE A 9 -33.03 -21.36 24.61
C PHE A 9 -31.54 -21.64 24.41
N SER A 10 -31.19 -22.16 23.25
CA SER A 10 -29.80 -22.17 22.76
C SER A 10 -29.42 -20.74 22.44
N VAL A 11 -28.80 -20.06 23.42
CA VAL A 11 -28.09 -18.78 23.20
C VAL A 11 -26.91 -19.09 22.31
N LEU A 12 -27.04 -18.84 21.01
CA LEU A 12 -25.91 -18.78 20.07
C LEU A 12 -25.09 -17.56 20.45
N VAL A 13 -24.19 -17.74 21.42
CA VAL A 13 -23.13 -16.77 21.68
C VAL A 13 -22.23 -16.81 20.44
N SER A 14 -22.39 -15.84 19.57
CA SER A 14 -21.42 -15.59 18.51
C SER A 14 -20.10 -15.26 19.19
N ILE A 15 -19.22 -16.24 19.35
CA ILE A 15 -17.84 -16.04 19.79
C ILE A 15 -17.15 -15.27 18.68
N GLN A 16 -17.23 -13.95 18.74
CA GLN A 16 -16.28 -13.14 17.97
C GLN A 16 -14.91 -13.47 18.53
N ALA A 17 -14.08 -14.08 17.70
CA ALA A 17 -12.72 -14.45 18.07
C ALA A 17 -12.01 -13.17 18.57
N GLN A 18 -11.75 -13.14 19.88
CA GLN A 18 -11.11 -11.99 20.51
C GLN A 18 -9.70 -11.85 19.94
N GLU A 19 -9.37 -10.64 19.50
CA GLU A 19 -8.07 -10.31 18.94
C GLU A 19 -6.94 -10.68 19.91
N THR A 20 -5.97 -11.46 19.45
CA THR A 20 -4.84 -11.88 20.27
C THR A 20 -3.91 -10.69 20.61
N PRO A 21 -3.13 -10.75 21.71
CA PRO A 21 -2.13 -9.73 22.01
C PRO A 21 -1.13 -9.51 20.87
N ASN A 22 -0.71 -10.58 20.19
CA ASN A 22 0.18 -10.51 19.02
C ASN A 22 -0.47 -9.76 17.85
N GLU A 23 -1.73 -10.04 17.56
CA GLU A 23 -2.48 -9.36 16.50
C GLU A 23 -2.66 -7.87 16.79
N ARG A 24 -3.05 -7.50 18.02
CA ARG A 24 -3.15 -6.09 18.44
C ARG A 24 -1.83 -5.35 18.30
N GLN A 25 -0.73 -5.98 18.71
CA GLN A 25 0.61 -5.41 18.57
C GLN A 25 0.96 -5.23 17.10
N ALA A 26 0.71 -6.24 16.26
CA ALA A 26 0.97 -6.20 14.83
C ALA A 26 0.20 -5.06 14.15
N LYS A 27 -1.09 -4.91 14.43
CA LYS A 27 -1.93 -3.81 13.90
C LYS A 27 -1.42 -2.44 14.32
N ARG A 28 -1.07 -2.28 15.59
CA ARG A 28 -0.52 -1.02 16.10
C ARG A 28 0.74 -0.62 15.35
N ILE A 29 1.71 -1.54 15.24
CA ILE A 29 3.00 -1.26 14.57
C ILE A 29 2.79 -1.04 13.08
N PHE A 30 1.91 -1.82 12.43
CA PHE A 30 1.55 -1.62 11.03
C PHE A 30 0.99 -0.21 10.81
N ASN A 31 0.03 0.23 11.63
CA ASN A 31 -0.56 1.55 11.52
C ASN A 31 0.47 2.66 11.72
N GLN A 32 1.39 2.52 12.66
CA GLN A 32 2.48 3.48 12.85
C GLN A 32 3.39 3.56 11.63
N ALA A 33 3.84 2.40 11.10
CA ALA A 33 4.65 2.35 9.88
C ALA A 33 3.89 2.94 8.66
N TYR A 34 2.61 2.63 8.54
CA TYR A 34 1.74 3.16 7.49
C TYR A 34 1.62 4.67 7.55
N GLN A 35 1.40 5.23 8.74
CA GLN A 35 1.29 6.69 8.94
C GLN A 35 2.60 7.41 8.66
N GLN A 36 3.76 6.80 8.95
CA GLN A 36 5.06 7.38 8.58
C GLN A 36 5.23 7.52 7.07
N VAL A 37 4.66 6.61 6.27
CA VAL A 37 4.75 6.64 4.79
C VAL A 37 3.66 7.50 4.17
N PHE A 38 2.40 7.28 4.57
CA PHE A 38 1.21 7.81 3.90
C PHE A 38 0.48 8.90 4.69
N GLY A 39 0.95 9.24 5.89
CA GLY A 39 0.35 10.26 6.73
C GLY A 39 0.52 11.69 6.20
N GLU A 40 -0.05 12.65 6.92
CA GLU A 40 -0.08 14.06 6.52
C GLU A 40 1.31 14.73 6.50
N GLN A 41 2.26 14.23 7.30
CA GLN A 41 3.64 14.73 7.30
C GLN A 41 4.40 14.31 6.05
N GLY A 42 3.91 13.28 5.40
CA GLY A 42 4.50 12.72 4.20
C GLY A 42 5.79 11.95 4.45
N ALA A 43 6.30 11.35 3.40
CA ALA A 43 7.58 10.67 3.39
C ALA A 43 8.22 10.68 2.01
N THR A 44 9.55 10.53 1.98
CA THR A 44 10.29 10.16 0.77
C THR A 44 11.03 8.87 1.01
N LEU A 45 11.15 8.07 -0.05
CA LEU A 45 11.92 6.84 -0.03
C LEU A 45 12.43 6.49 -1.43
N ARG A 46 13.51 5.72 -1.47
CA ARG A 46 13.92 4.98 -2.65
C ARG A 46 13.37 3.55 -2.54
N TYR A 47 12.85 3.05 -3.63
CA TYR A 47 12.41 1.66 -3.73
C TYR A 47 13.18 0.92 -4.83
N ASP A 48 13.39 -0.37 -4.60
CA ASP A 48 13.86 -1.34 -5.60
C ASP A 48 12.85 -2.47 -5.66
N VAL A 49 12.19 -2.61 -6.81
CA VAL A 49 11.18 -3.65 -7.05
C VAL A 49 11.77 -4.78 -7.84
N ASN A 50 11.53 -5.99 -7.37
CA ASN A 50 11.84 -7.21 -8.09
C ASN A 50 10.60 -8.14 -8.11
N ILE A 51 10.04 -8.31 -9.30
CA ILE A 51 9.04 -9.35 -9.58
C ILE A 51 9.83 -10.49 -10.23
N THR A 52 10.00 -11.58 -9.50
CA THR A 52 10.87 -12.71 -9.89
C THR A 52 10.64 -13.15 -11.34
N GLY A 53 11.68 -13.04 -12.14
CA GLY A 53 11.67 -13.45 -13.56
C GLY A 53 10.92 -12.53 -14.54
N ILE A 54 10.24 -11.45 -14.05
CA ILE A 54 9.37 -10.63 -14.88
C ILE A 54 9.87 -9.20 -15.01
N TYR A 55 10.20 -8.54 -13.90
CA TYR A 55 10.41 -7.10 -13.90
C TYR A 55 11.30 -6.63 -12.75
N LYS A 56 12.29 -5.80 -13.08
CA LYS A 56 13.10 -5.08 -12.10
C LYS A 56 13.06 -3.59 -12.41
N THR A 57 12.84 -2.78 -11.39
CA THR A 57 12.94 -1.32 -11.48
C THR A 57 13.31 -0.73 -10.14
N TRP A 58 13.76 0.52 -10.16
CA TRP A 58 14.01 1.32 -8.97
C TRP A 58 13.62 2.77 -9.23
N GLY A 59 13.36 3.48 -8.18
CA GLY A 59 13.00 4.89 -8.27
C GLY A 59 12.88 5.55 -6.92
N ASN A 60 12.47 6.80 -6.95
CA ASN A 60 12.15 7.56 -5.75
C ASN A 60 10.67 7.90 -5.75
N ILE A 61 10.10 7.92 -4.55
CA ILE A 61 8.71 8.28 -4.36
C ILE A 61 8.60 9.25 -3.18
N TRP A 62 7.68 10.17 -3.30
CA TRP A 62 7.27 11.15 -2.29
C TRP A 62 5.79 10.99 -2.06
N TYR A 63 5.36 10.85 -0.82
CA TYR A 63 3.97 10.77 -0.41
C TYR A 63 3.62 11.90 0.56
N LYS A 64 2.38 12.39 0.50
CA LYS A 64 1.76 13.26 1.51
C LYS A 64 0.25 13.12 1.42
N GLY A 65 -0.35 12.40 2.37
CA GLY A 65 -1.77 12.09 2.34
C GLY A 65 -2.17 11.38 1.03
N LYS A 66 -3.04 12.02 0.24
CA LYS A 66 -3.50 11.49 -1.07
C LYS A 66 -2.59 11.87 -2.24
N LYS A 67 -1.61 12.74 -2.01
CA LYS A 67 -0.71 13.23 -3.05
C LYS A 67 0.54 12.35 -3.14
N SER A 68 1.08 12.21 -4.34
CA SER A 68 2.33 11.48 -4.55
C SER A 68 3.07 11.94 -5.79
N ARG A 69 4.38 11.80 -5.73
CA ARG A 69 5.28 11.94 -6.87
C ARG A 69 6.12 10.69 -6.98
N PHE A 70 6.20 10.15 -8.15
CA PHE A 70 6.90 8.93 -8.48
C PHE A 70 7.87 9.18 -9.64
N VAL A 71 9.14 8.86 -9.46
CA VAL A 71 10.18 9.07 -10.48
C VAL A 71 11.05 7.83 -10.59
N ASP A 72 10.99 7.17 -11.74
CA ASP A 72 11.87 6.07 -12.08
C ASP A 72 12.46 6.20 -13.50
N ALA A 73 13.27 5.21 -13.89
CA ALA A 73 13.90 5.19 -15.21
C ALA A 73 12.89 5.10 -16.37
N LYS A 74 11.73 4.47 -16.15
CA LYS A 74 10.75 4.17 -17.20
C LYS A 74 9.57 5.12 -17.21
N MET A 75 9.12 5.56 -16.04
CA MET A 75 7.89 6.30 -15.88
C MET A 75 8.03 7.33 -14.75
N ASN A 76 7.50 8.53 -14.99
CA ASN A 76 7.28 9.49 -13.93
C ASN A 76 5.77 9.72 -13.77
N SER A 77 5.32 9.94 -12.55
CA SER A 77 3.91 10.24 -12.28
C SER A 77 3.79 11.25 -11.15
N TRP A 78 2.80 12.12 -11.25
CA TRP A 78 2.38 13.05 -10.21
C TRP A 78 0.89 12.87 -9.95
N ASN A 79 0.52 12.72 -8.69
CA ASN A 79 -0.86 12.66 -8.23
C ASN A 79 -1.07 13.80 -7.24
N ASP A 80 -1.92 14.77 -7.57
CA ASP A 80 -2.25 15.91 -6.71
C ASP A 80 -3.46 15.63 -5.78
N GLY A 81 -3.98 14.38 -5.78
CA GLY A 81 -5.18 13.96 -5.05
C GLY A 81 -6.47 14.01 -5.87
N THR A 82 -6.45 14.71 -7.01
CA THR A 82 -7.59 14.86 -7.95
C THR A 82 -7.22 14.35 -9.33
N THR A 83 -6.05 14.72 -9.80
CA THR A 83 -5.52 14.43 -11.13
C THR A 83 -4.21 13.65 -11.03
N VAL A 84 -4.05 12.67 -11.91
CA VAL A 84 -2.80 11.93 -12.08
C VAL A 84 -2.22 12.25 -13.45
N TYR A 85 -0.98 12.75 -13.46
CA TYR A 85 -0.17 12.97 -14.66
C TYR A 85 0.83 11.82 -14.79
N THR A 86 0.79 11.09 -15.89
CA THR A 86 1.71 9.98 -16.19
C THR A 86 2.54 10.30 -17.42
N ILE A 87 3.86 10.32 -17.26
CA ILE A 87 4.80 10.67 -18.32
C ILE A 87 5.25 9.43 -19.06
N LYS A 88 4.91 9.33 -20.32
CA LYS A 88 5.37 8.30 -21.27
C LYS A 88 6.62 8.82 -22.00
N LYS A 89 7.78 8.76 -21.35
CA LYS A 89 9.04 9.34 -21.87
C LYS A 89 9.34 8.96 -23.33
N LYS A 90 9.20 7.69 -23.69
CA LYS A 90 9.45 7.20 -25.05
C LYS A 90 8.53 7.78 -26.12
N LYS A 91 7.30 8.11 -25.73
CA LYS A 91 6.28 8.66 -26.64
C LYS A 91 6.20 10.17 -26.61
N LYS A 92 6.91 10.82 -25.70
CA LYS A 92 6.75 12.24 -25.38
C LYS A 92 5.29 12.62 -25.14
N GLU A 93 4.59 11.83 -24.31
CA GLU A 93 3.20 12.05 -23.95
C GLU A 93 3.04 12.23 -22.45
N VAL A 94 2.14 13.13 -22.07
CA VAL A 94 1.61 13.30 -20.71
C VAL A 94 0.17 12.82 -20.72
N GLU A 95 -0.10 11.67 -20.11
CA GLU A 95 -1.47 11.19 -19.92
C GLU A 95 -2.05 11.80 -18.65
N ILE A 96 -3.27 12.34 -18.74
CA ILE A 96 -4.01 12.94 -17.64
C ILE A 96 -5.16 12.01 -17.26
N HIS A 97 -5.22 11.60 -16.00
CA HIS A 97 -6.24 10.71 -15.48
C HIS A 97 -6.91 11.31 -14.25
N ASN A 98 -8.15 10.89 -13.94
CA ASN A 98 -8.79 11.22 -12.67
C ASN A 98 -8.25 10.31 -11.58
N ALA A 99 -7.79 10.86 -10.45
CA ALA A 99 -7.26 10.09 -9.33
C ALA A 99 -8.29 9.14 -8.69
N LYS A 100 -9.59 9.46 -8.77
CA LYS A 100 -10.68 8.62 -8.22
C LYS A 100 -11.11 7.49 -9.17
N ASN A 101 -10.97 7.68 -10.48
CA ASN A 101 -11.47 6.77 -11.52
C ASN A 101 -10.34 6.11 -12.29
N ASN A 102 -9.37 5.56 -11.61
CA ASN A 102 -8.21 4.94 -12.27
C ASN A 102 -8.58 3.62 -12.97
N LYS A 103 -9.58 3.68 -13.90
CA LYS A 103 -9.95 2.55 -14.77
C LYS A 103 -8.84 2.16 -15.74
N SER A 104 -7.90 3.07 -16.01
CA SER A 104 -6.78 2.84 -16.91
C SER A 104 -5.68 1.98 -16.28
N ASP A 105 -5.63 1.92 -14.96
CA ASP A 105 -4.66 1.11 -14.25
C ASP A 105 -5.29 -0.22 -13.83
N LYS A 106 -5.32 -1.18 -14.76
CA LYS A 106 -5.71 -2.57 -14.46
C LYS A 106 -4.89 -3.19 -13.32
N TYR A 107 -3.78 -2.56 -12.96
CA TYR A 107 -2.91 -3.00 -11.88
C TYR A 107 -3.30 -2.37 -10.54
N SER A 108 -3.64 -1.08 -10.48
CA SER A 108 -3.98 -0.42 -9.20
C SER A 108 -5.26 -0.99 -8.57
N SER A 109 -6.26 -1.36 -9.37
CA SER A 109 -7.47 -2.01 -8.86
C SER A 109 -7.20 -3.37 -8.21
N LYS A 110 -6.16 -4.09 -8.69
CA LYS A 110 -5.71 -5.36 -8.11
C LYS A 110 -4.90 -5.19 -6.82
N PHE A 111 -4.40 -3.98 -6.56
CA PHE A 111 -3.59 -3.63 -5.39
C PHE A 111 -4.38 -2.89 -4.30
N LYS A 112 -5.71 -2.84 -4.42
CA LYS A 112 -6.53 -2.21 -3.38
C LYS A 112 -6.31 -2.94 -2.06
N PHE A 113 -5.64 -2.26 -1.15
CA PHE A 113 -5.42 -2.72 0.21
C PHE A 113 -6.55 -2.24 1.10
N VAL A 114 -7.23 -3.18 1.75
CA VAL A 114 -8.31 -2.93 2.71
C VAL A 114 -7.88 -3.60 4.02
N PRO A 115 -7.38 -2.83 5.01
CA PRO A 115 -6.77 -3.35 6.24
C PRO A 115 -7.63 -4.38 6.98
N GLU A 116 -8.95 -4.20 6.99
CA GLU A 116 -9.93 -5.02 7.71
C GLU A 116 -10.04 -6.44 7.12
N ASN A 117 -9.59 -6.60 5.88
CA ASN A 117 -9.62 -7.89 5.17
C ASN A 117 -8.46 -8.83 5.55
N PHE A 118 -7.61 -8.43 6.50
CA PHE A 118 -6.42 -9.20 6.86
C PHE A 118 -6.40 -9.58 8.33
N ASP A 119 -5.84 -10.76 8.58
CA ASP A 119 -5.37 -11.17 9.89
C ASP A 119 -3.91 -10.75 10.03
N TYR A 120 -3.54 -10.26 11.20
CA TYR A 120 -2.24 -9.68 11.46
C TYR A 120 -1.44 -10.54 12.42
N SER A 121 -0.15 -10.64 12.19
CA SER A 121 0.79 -11.21 13.15
C SER A 121 2.14 -10.51 13.09
N ILE A 122 2.90 -10.62 14.19
CA ILE A 122 4.25 -10.05 14.30
C ILE A 122 5.21 -11.09 14.86
N ALA A 123 6.41 -11.09 14.34
CA ALA A 123 7.51 -11.92 14.83
C ALA A 123 8.82 -11.13 14.84
N ASN A 124 9.76 -11.56 15.67
CA ASN A 124 11.13 -11.06 15.64
C ASN A 124 11.83 -11.51 14.35
N HIS A 125 12.65 -10.63 13.79
CA HIS A 125 13.53 -10.87 12.65
C HIS A 125 14.90 -10.28 12.96
N GLU A 126 15.96 -10.80 12.40
CA GLU A 126 17.33 -10.31 12.63
C GLU A 126 17.49 -8.82 12.32
N GLU A 127 16.91 -8.36 11.21
CA GLU A 127 16.94 -6.95 10.76
C GLU A 127 15.87 -6.06 11.43
N GLY A 128 14.94 -6.61 12.25
CA GLY A 128 13.87 -5.80 12.84
C GLY A 128 12.65 -6.59 13.31
N LEU A 129 11.46 -6.17 12.93
CA LEU A 129 10.19 -6.84 13.19
C LEU A 129 9.53 -7.20 11.86
N MET A 130 9.10 -8.46 11.75
CA MET A 130 8.34 -8.95 10.59
C MET A 130 6.86 -8.91 10.90
N LEU A 131 6.14 -8.05 10.21
CA LEU A 131 4.69 -8.01 10.20
C LEU A 131 4.18 -8.90 9.06
N THR A 132 3.28 -9.81 9.36
CA THR A 132 2.62 -10.66 8.36
C THR A 132 1.14 -10.38 8.36
N LEU A 133 0.60 -10.03 7.19
CA LEU A 133 -0.81 -9.81 6.95
C LEU A 133 -1.30 -10.87 5.98
N LYS A 134 -2.26 -11.69 6.39
CA LYS A 134 -2.87 -12.73 5.55
C LYS A 134 -4.32 -12.41 5.27
N ALA A 135 -4.73 -12.46 4.01
CA ALA A 135 -6.11 -12.22 3.64
C ALA A 135 -7.03 -13.22 4.34
N LYS A 136 -8.09 -12.73 4.98
CA LYS A 136 -9.09 -13.53 5.66
C LYS A 136 -9.77 -14.51 4.71
N LYS A 137 -10.27 -15.62 5.25
CA LYS A 137 -11.04 -16.61 4.48
C LYS A 137 -12.22 -15.94 3.79
N GLY A 138 -12.42 -16.22 2.51
CA GLY A 138 -13.52 -15.65 1.72
C GLY A 138 -13.21 -14.34 1.00
N VAL A 139 -12.12 -13.64 1.33
CA VAL A 139 -11.69 -12.44 0.58
C VAL A 139 -11.28 -12.86 -0.83
N LYS A 140 -11.97 -12.31 -1.84
CA LYS A 140 -11.71 -12.62 -3.26
C LYS A 140 -10.77 -11.60 -3.90
N GLY A 141 -9.84 -12.11 -4.71
CA GLY A 141 -8.95 -11.28 -5.55
C GLY A 141 -7.88 -10.51 -4.76
N GLY A 142 -7.11 -9.71 -5.47
CA GLY A 142 -6.17 -8.75 -4.91
C GLY A 142 -4.98 -9.35 -4.17
N ILE A 143 -4.58 -8.65 -3.11
CA ILE A 143 -3.46 -9.02 -2.25
C ILE A 143 -3.86 -10.19 -1.37
N ARG A 144 -3.05 -11.25 -1.36
CA ARG A 144 -3.28 -12.46 -0.54
C ARG A 144 -2.48 -12.45 0.75
N GLU A 145 -1.27 -11.90 0.67
CA GLU A 145 -0.37 -11.88 1.82
C GLU A 145 0.60 -10.71 1.68
N VAL A 146 0.95 -10.07 2.80
CA VAL A 146 1.96 -9.03 2.89
C VAL A 146 2.93 -9.38 4.01
N HIS A 147 4.23 -9.33 3.72
CA HIS A 147 5.29 -9.38 4.71
C HIS A 147 5.97 -8.00 4.73
N ALA A 148 5.80 -7.26 5.81
CA ALA A 148 6.42 -5.96 5.99
C ALA A 148 7.51 -6.06 7.07
N LEU A 149 8.76 -5.89 6.68
CA LEU A 149 9.89 -5.81 7.58
C LEU A 149 10.11 -4.34 7.95
N VAL A 150 10.09 -4.04 9.24
CA VAL A 150 10.28 -2.69 9.78
C VAL A 150 11.40 -2.67 10.82
N LYS A 151 12.05 -1.52 11.00
CA LYS A 151 13.04 -1.34 12.08
C LYS A 151 12.39 -1.55 13.44
N ARG A 152 13.13 -2.12 14.39
CA ARG A 152 12.60 -2.53 15.71
C ARG A 152 12.12 -1.37 16.57
N GLN A 153 12.80 -0.24 16.53
CA GLN A 153 12.52 0.92 17.38
C GLN A 153 11.68 2.00 16.66
N SER A 154 12.10 2.38 15.46
CA SER A 154 11.44 3.48 14.71
C SER A 154 10.25 3.01 13.87
N TYR A 155 10.09 1.69 13.64
CA TYR A 155 9.11 1.10 12.73
C TYR A 155 9.19 1.60 11.28
N GLU A 156 10.31 2.22 10.91
CA GLU A 156 10.57 2.60 9.53
C GLU A 156 10.59 1.35 8.62
N PRO A 157 9.98 1.42 7.44
CA PRO A 157 9.94 0.27 6.53
C PRO A 157 11.32 -0.02 5.93
N ILE A 158 11.69 -1.29 5.89
CA ILE A 158 12.93 -1.81 5.30
C ILE A 158 12.61 -2.54 3.99
N ARG A 159 11.59 -3.40 4.02
CA ARG A 159 11.22 -4.27 2.90
C ARG A 159 9.75 -4.66 3.00
N VAL A 160 9.07 -4.67 1.85
CA VAL A 160 7.72 -5.20 1.76
C VAL A 160 7.70 -6.29 0.68
N ARG A 161 7.13 -7.44 1.02
CA ARG A 161 6.81 -8.51 0.06
C ARG A 161 5.31 -8.64 -0.05
N ILE A 162 4.79 -8.65 -1.25
CA ILE A 162 3.35 -8.71 -1.51
C ILE A 162 3.06 -9.92 -2.39
N LYS A 163 2.15 -10.77 -1.96
CA LYS A 163 1.65 -11.90 -2.73
C LYS A 163 0.34 -11.54 -3.41
N ILE A 164 0.34 -11.60 -4.74
CA ILE A 164 -0.85 -11.39 -5.56
C ILE A 164 -1.08 -12.66 -6.35
N SER A 165 -2.22 -13.31 -6.15
CA SER A 165 -2.44 -14.67 -6.65
C SER A 165 -1.32 -15.61 -6.16
N ILE A 166 -0.50 -16.15 -7.07
CA ILE A 166 0.64 -17.04 -6.76
C ILE A 166 1.99 -16.33 -6.79
N PHE A 167 2.06 -15.09 -7.26
CA PHE A 167 3.30 -14.37 -7.49
C PHE A 167 3.68 -13.48 -6.29
N TRP A 168 4.98 -13.48 -5.98
CA TRP A 168 5.56 -12.58 -4.99
C TRP A 168 6.26 -11.40 -5.66
N THR A 169 5.97 -10.21 -5.17
CA THR A 169 6.71 -8.99 -5.49
C THR A 169 7.48 -8.54 -4.26
N THR A 170 8.77 -8.30 -4.40
CA THR A 170 9.62 -7.77 -3.33
C THR A 170 9.95 -6.31 -3.62
N ILE A 171 9.72 -5.46 -2.64
CA ILE A 171 10.04 -4.03 -2.65
C ILE A 171 11.04 -3.80 -1.52
N LYS A 172 12.29 -3.52 -1.85
CA LYS A 172 13.29 -3.05 -0.88
C LYS A 172 13.16 -1.53 -0.76
N ILE A 173 13.25 -1.03 0.46
CA ILE A 173 13.11 0.39 0.78
C ILE A 173 14.43 0.88 1.35
N SER A 174 14.90 1.99 0.84
CA SER A 174 16.11 2.68 1.30
C SER A 174 15.90 4.19 1.29
N ASN A 175 16.81 4.92 1.92
CA ASN A 175 16.76 6.38 2.02
C ASN A 175 15.39 6.90 2.52
N PHE A 176 14.76 6.12 3.41
CA PHE A 176 13.48 6.51 3.98
C PHE A 176 13.65 7.74 4.89
N LYS A 177 12.81 8.73 4.67
CA LYS A 177 12.69 9.92 5.54
C LYS A 177 11.22 10.24 5.72
N SER A 178 10.75 10.24 6.96
CA SER A 178 9.40 10.66 7.32
C SER A 178 9.36 12.17 7.49
N GLY A 179 8.30 12.83 6.98
CA GLY A 179 8.11 14.28 7.09
C GLY A 179 8.86 15.09 6.05
N GLY A 180 8.68 16.42 6.13
CA GLY A 180 9.39 17.39 5.28
C GLY A 180 8.89 17.48 3.84
N ILE A 181 7.75 16.85 3.50
CA ILE A 181 7.19 16.91 2.15
C ILE A 181 6.30 18.14 2.00
N THR A 182 6.70 19.05 1.11
CA THR A 182 5.92 20.24 0.76
C THR A 182 5.02 19.98 -0.45
N ASP A 183 3.97 20.79 -0.60
CA ASP A 183 3.09 20.70 -1.77
C ASP A 183 3.82 21.06 -3.07
N GLU A 184 4.84 21.93 -2.99
CA GLU A 184 5.70 22.29 -4.13
C GLU A 184 6.47 21.07 -4.67
N MET A 185 6.98 20.21 -3.80
CA MET A 185 7.69 18.97 -4.19
C MET A 185 6.77 18.00 -4.95
N LEU A 186 5.46 18.10 -4.74
CA LEU A 186 4.43 17.23 -5.34
C LEU A 186 3.72 17.89 -6.53
N ARG A 187 4.01 19.17 -6.84
CA ARG A 187 3.40 19.87 -7.96
C ARG A 187 3.89 19.28 -9.29
N PHE A 188 2.98 19.05 -10.22
CA PHE A 188 3.34 18.66 -11.57
C PHE A 188 4.07 19.81 -12.30
N PRO A 189 5.32 19.64 -12.77
CA PRO A 189 6.09 20.68 -13.39
C PRO A 189 5.75 20.81 -14.89
N ALA A 190 4.62 21.40 -15.23
CA ALA A 190 4.09 21.49 -16.60
C ALA A 190 5.09 22.07 -17.60
N GLU A 191 5.87 23.09 -17.19
CA GLU A 191 6.88 23.74 -18.04
C GLU A 191 7.99 22.78 -18.50
N GLN A 192 8.33 21.78 -17.71
CA GLN A 192 9.33 20.77 -18.09
C GLN A 192 8.84 19.84 -19.20
N TYR A 193 7.53 19.82 -19.47
CA TYR A 193 6.88 18.95 -20.44
C TYR A 193 6.12 19.70 -21.52
N ARG A 194 6.44 20.99 -21.75
CA ARG A 194 5.76 21.82 -22.75
C ARG A 194 5.89 21.29 -24.18
N ASP A 195 6.93 20.49 -24.47
CA ASP A 195 7.16 19.84 -25.78
C ASP A 195 6.54 18.44 -25.87
N TYR A 196 5.80 18.00 -24.83
CA TYR A 196 5.09 16.73 -24.80
C TYR A 196 3.63 16.91 -25.24
N LYS A 197 3.11 15.88 -25.89
CA LYS A 197 1.67 15.83 -26.22
C LYS A 197 0.87 15.51 -24.95
N PHE A 198 -0.07 16.38 -24.59
CA PHE A 198 -1.00 16.16 -23.49
C PHE A 198 -2.20 15.36 -23.99
N VAL A 199 -2.51 14.24 -23.35
CA VAL A 199 -3.61 13.32 -23.68
C VAL A 199 -4.53 13.20 -22.48
N ASP A 200 -5.68 13.85 -22.53
CA ASP A 200 -6.71 13.78 -21.49
C ASP A 200 -7.47 12.44 -21.60
N LYS A 201 -7.46 11.66 -20.50
CA LYS A 201 -8.14 10.36 -20.35
C LYS A 201 -9.09 10.32 -19.16
N ARG A 202 -9.48 11.48 -18.65
CA ARG A 202 -10.41 11.61 -17.51
C ARG A 202 -11.84 11.23 -17.87
#